data_e6607bdbd2bd998ca83cffa14af0b275
#
_entry.id   e6607bdbd2bd998ca83cffa14af0b275
#
_cell.length_a   1.000
_cell.length_b   1.000
_cell.length_c   1.000
_cell.angle_alpha   90.00
_cell.angle_beta   90.00
_cell.angle_gamma   90.00
#
_symmetry.space_group_name_H-M   'P 1'
#
loop_
_entity.id
_entity.type
_entity.pdbx_description
1 polymer ?
#
loop_
_entity_poly.entity_id
_entity_poly.type
_entity_poly.pdbx_seq_one_letter_code
_entity_poly.pdbx_strand_id
1 'polypeptide(L)'
;MFKEITKDNWMLYAQQNYDNPTLEKEEEFYDDIKRFKYLKRLFRRYKLTGEIKVRLIVNHVIVLQNVFGVEAACVLLLYKIDEQYWPILKTVLEHLDYLYPHELKDVKVDENIKKLLEEM
;
A
#
# COMPACT_ATOMS: atom_id res chain seq x y z
N MET A 1 -2.91 -10.02 -15.26
CA MET A 1 -3.44 -9.03 -14.35
C MET A 1 -3.01 -9.36 -12.91
N PHE A 2 -3.81 -9.15 -11.89
CA PHE A 2 -3.39 -9.46 -10.51
C PHE A 2 -3.23 -10.95 -10.27
N LYS A 3 -2.12 -11.34 -9.64
CA LYS A 3 -1.82 -12.73 -9.32
C LYS A 3 -2.34 -13.07 -7.94
N GLU A 4 -2.69 -14.33 -7.73
CA GLU A 4 -3.11 -14.79 -6.42
C GLU A 4 -1.92 -14.81 -5.47
N ILE A 5 -2.03 -14.07 -4.36
CA ILE A 5 -1.01 -14.00 -3.31
C ILE A 5 -1.60 -14.57 -2.03
N THR A 6 -0.87 -15.50 -1.42
CA THR A 6 -1.28 -16.19 -0.19
C THR A 6 -0.29 -15.92 0.93
N LYS A 7 -0.60 -16.40 2.13
CA LYS A 7 0.33 -16.36 3.27
C LYS A 7 1.64 -17.05 2.97
N ASP A 8 1.62 -18.07 2.13
CA ASP A 8 2.78 -18.92 1.88
C ASP A 8 3.67 -18.38 0.76
N ASN A 9 3.11 -17.59 -0.15
CA ASN A 9 3.85 -17.15 -1.34
C ASN A 9 4.13 -15.65 -1.41
N TRP A 10 3.55 -14.84 -0.52
CA TRP A 10 3.66 -13.38 -0.64
C TRP A 10 5.11 -12.87 -0.56
N MET A 11 5.93 -13.47 0.31
CA MET A 11 7.33 -13.05 0.44
C MET A 11 8.12 -13.40 -0.83
N LEU A 12 7.90 -14.60 -1.35
CA LEU A 12 8.53 -15.02 -2.61
C LEU A 12 8.11 -14.10 -3.76
N TYR A 13 6.82 -13.79 -3.84
CA TYR A 13 6.28 -12.91 -4.86
C TYR A 13 6.89 -11.51 -4.75
N ALA A 14 6.99 -10.98 -3.55
CA ALA A 14 7.61 -9.67 -3.29
C ALA A 14 9.08 -9.67 -3.72
N GLN A 15 9.83 -10.71 -3.38
CA GLN A 15 11.25 -10.83 -3.77
C GLN A 15 11.41 -10.92 -5.29
N GLN A 16 10.55 -11.67 -5.97
CA GLN A 16 10.61 -11.81 -7.43
C GLN A 16 10.32 -10.50 -8.16
N ASN A 17 9.49 -9.64 -7.58
CA ASN A 17 9.09 -8.37 -8.17
C ASN A 17 9.90 -7.18 -7.64
N TYR A 18 10.81 -7.41 -6.72
CA TYR A 18 11.68 -6.35 -6.22
C TYR A 18 12.74 -6.03 -7.25
N ASP A 19 12.71 -4.79 -7.75
CA ASP A 19 13.59 -4.36 -8.82
C ASP A 19 14.96 -3.95 -8.29
N ASN A 20 15.70 -4.93 -7.77
CA ASN A 20 17.03 -4.60 -7.30
C ASN A 20 17.89 -5.82 -6.95
N PRO A 21 18.79 -6.30 -7.84
CA PRO A 21 19.45 -7.60 -7.69
C PRO A 21 20.81 -7.60 -6.99
N THR A 22 21.20 -6.61 -6.18
CA THR A 22 22.50 -6.65 -5.49
C THR A 22 22.38 -6.95 -3.99
N LEU A 23 23.46 -7.46 -3.39
CA LEU A 23 23.50 -7.88 -1.98
C LEU A 23 23.17 -6.75 -0.98
N GLU A 24 23.53 -5.53 -1.31
CA GLU A 24 23.18 -4.36 -0.50
C GLU A 24 21.67 -4.14 -0.41
N LYS A 25 20.95 -4.76 -1.28
CA LYS A 25 19.50 -4.59 -1.46
C LYS A 25 18.65 -5.56 -0.69
N GLU A 26 19.23 -6.55 -0.06
CA GLU A 26 18.49 -7.40 0.88
C GLU A 26 18.04 -6.57 2.08
N GLU A 27 18.89 -5.71 2.61
CA GLU A 27 18.52 -4.77 3.66
C GLU A 27 17.46 -3.78 3.21
N GLU A 28 17.61 -3.22 2.01
CA GLU A 28 16.62 -2.31 1.41
C GLU A 28 15.28 -3.00 1.20
N PHE A 29 15.30 -4.25 0.76
CA PHE A 29 14.09 -5.04 0.62
C PHE A 29 13.34 -5.16 1.95
N TYR A 30 14.03 -5.52 3.02
CA TYR A 30 13.41 -5.62 4.34
C TYR A 30 12.96 -4.27 4.88
N ASP A 31 13.68 -3.21 4.59
CA ASP A 31 13.27 -1.85 4.96
C ASP A 31 11.98 -1.44 4.22
N ASP A 32 11.87 -1.78 2.93
CA ASP A 32 10.67 -1.49 2.16
C ASP A 32 9.49 -2.36 2.62
N ILE A 33 9.72 -3.61 3.00
CA ILE A 33 8.68 -4.46 3.60
C ILE A 33 8.16 -3.85 4.91
N LYS A 34 9.00 -3.19 5.69
CA LYS A 34 8.57 -2.47 6.91
C LYS A 34 7.60 -1.33 6.62
N ARG A 35 7.56 -0.81 5.39
CA ARG A 35 6.60 0.23 5.02
C ARG A 35 5.16 -0.20 5.21
N PHE A 36 4.86 -1.48 4.99
CA PHE A 36 3.52 -2.03 5.28
C PHE A 36 3.17 -1.87 6.76
N LYS A 37 4.14 -2.12 7.64
CA LYS A 37 3.96 -1.96 9.08
C LYS A 37 3.73 -0.49 9.46
N TYR A 38 4.46 0.43 8.85
CA TYR A 38 4.28 1.86 9.07
C TYR A 38 2.91 2.34 8.59
N LEU A 39 2.46 1.86 7.42
CA LEU A 39 1.12 2.16 6.92
C LEU A 39 0.03 1.68 7.88
N LYS A 40 0.16 0.46 8.40
CA LYS A 40 -0.78 -0.05 9.41
C LYS A 40 -0.87 0.85 10.62
N ARG A 41 0.26 1.35 11.12
CA ARG A 41 0.31 2.28 12.25
C ARG A 41 -0.39 3.60 11.92
N LEU A 42 -0.15 4.14 10.74
CA LEU A 42 -0.76 5.39 10.29
C LEU A 42 -2.27 5.26 10.17
N PHE A 43 -2.76 4.17 9.59
CA PHE A 43 -4.20 3.91 9.46
C PHE A 43 -4.86 3.70 10.82
N ARG A 44 -4.22 2.93 11.70
CA ARG A 44 -4.71 2.69 13.04
C ARG A 44 -4.81 3.98 13.85
N ARG A 45 -3.80 4.83 13.75
CA ARG A 45 -3.78 6.13 14.44
C ARG A 45 -4.93 7.02 13.94
N TYR A 46 -5.16 7.06 12.65
CA TYR A 46 -6.27 7.80 12.08
C TYR A 46 -7.61 7.33 12.66
N LYS A 47 -7.81 6.02 12.72
CA LYS A 47 -9.05 5.46 13.25
C LYS A 47 -9.25 5.77 14.73
N LEU A 48 -8.18 5.79 15.52
CA LEU A 48 -8.25 6.01 16.95
C LEU A 48 -8.32 7.49 17.34
N THR A 49 -7.68 8.38 16.61
CA THR A 49 -7.50 9.78 17.00
C THR A 49 -8.09 10.77 16.00
N GLY A 50 -8.43 10.34 14.80
CA GLY A 50 -8.83 11.22 13.70
C GLY A 50 -7.66 11.94 13.02
N GLU A 51 -6.45 11.80 13.53
CA GLU A 51 -5.27 12.40 12.92
C GLU A 51 -4.71 11.52 11.81
N ILE A 52 -4.45 12.14 10.65
CA ILE A 52 -3.86 11.42 9.53
C ILE A 52 -2.73 12.22 8.90
N LYS A 53 -1.62 11.52 8.64
CA LYS A 53 -0.47 12.06 7.92
C LYS A 53 -0.52 11.59 6.47
N VAL A 54 -1.36 12.22 5.71
CA VAL A 54 -1.66 11.83 4.32
C VAL A 54 -0.43 11.80 3.44
N ARG A 55 0.49 12.74 3.58
CA ARG A 55 1.73 12.77 2.79
C ARG A 55 2.61 11.55 3.04
N LEU A 56 2.69 11.10 4.28
CA LEU A 56 3.47 9.91 4.62
C LEU A 56 2.84 8.66 4.01
N ILE A 57 1.51 8.56 4.05
CA ILE A 57 0.79 7.44 3.43
C ILE A 57 1.07 7.40 1.93
N VAL A 58 0.92 8.54 1.25
CA VAL A 58 1.17 8.65 -0.19
C VAL A 58 2.62 8.26 -0.52
N ASN A 59 3.58 8.78 0.25
CA ASN A 59 4.99 8.46 0.02
C ASN A 59 5.30 6.97 0.17
N HIS A 60 4.77 6.32 1.20
CA HIS A 60 4.96 4.89 1.38
C HIS A 60 4.37 4.09 0.23
N VAL A 61 3.16 4.45 -0.21
CA VAL A 61 2.50 3.76 -1.33
C VAL A 61 3.30 3.95 -2.62
N ILE A 62 3.76 5.16 -2.91
CA ILE A 62 4.56 5.44 -4.10
C ILE A 62 5.85 4.61 -4.11
N VAL A 63 6.56 4.57 -2.99
CA VAL A 63 7.80 3.79 -2.92
C VAL A 63 7.53 2.31 -3.13
N LEU A 64 6.49 1.77 -2.51
CA LEU A 64 6.11 0.36 -2.69
C LEU A 64 5.80 0.05 -4.15
N GLN A 65 5.10 0.95 -4.84
CA GLN A 65 4.78 0.78 -6.25
C GLN A 65 6.03 0.86 -7.13
N ASN A 66 6.97 1.74 -6.78
CA ASN A 66 8.22 1.87 -7.53
C ASN A 66 9.11 0.64 -7.37
N VAL A 67 9.17 0.03 -6.20
CA VAL A 67 10.08 -1.09 -5.95
C VAL A 67 9.48 -2.45 -6.32
N PHE A 68 8.18 -2.63 -6.20
CA PHE A 68 7.50 -3.92 -6.50
C PHE A 68 6.73 -3.92 -7.83
N GLY A 69 6.49 -2.76 -8.42
CA GLY A 69 5.58 -2.61 -9.53
C GLY A 69 4.15 -2.35 -9.06
N VAL A 70 3.34 -1.72 -9.90
CA VAL A 70 1.99 -1.27 -9.55
C VAL A 70 1.08 -2.44 -9.15
N GLU A 71 1.03 -3.50 -9.97
CA GLU A 71 0.17 -4.65 -9.68
C GLU A 71 0.59 -5.36 -8.38
N ALA A 72 1.87 -5.69 -8.26
CA ALA A 72 2.38 -6.40 -7.10
C ALA A 72 2.17 -5.59 -5.81
N ALA A 73 2.48 -4.30 -5.85
CA ALA A 73 2.30 -3.43 -4.69
C ALA A 73 0.83 -3.36 -4.26
N CYS A 74 -0.09 -3.20 -5.20
CA CYS A 74 -1.52 -3.14 -4.89
C CYS A 74 -2.03 -4.43 -4.26
N VAL A 75 -1.63 -5.60 -4.79
CA VAL A 75 -2.03 -6.88 -4.23
C VAL A 75 -1.41 -7.11 -2.85
N LEU A 76 -0.13 -6.75 -2.68
CA LEU A 76 0.53 -6.85 -1.38
C LEU A 76 -0.11 -5.93 -0.34
N LEU A 77 -0.50 -4.72 -0.73
CA LEU A 77 -1.22 -3.80 0.16
C LEU A 77 -2.53 -4.43 0.65
N LEU A 78 -3.33 -5.01 -0.24
CA LEU A 78 -4.55 -5.71 0.16
C LEU A 78 -4.26 -6.86 1.12
N TYR A 79 -3.22 -7.61 0.84
CA TYR A 79 -2.85 -8.75 1.68
C TYR A 79 -2.41 -8.33 3.08
N LYS A 80 -1.65 -7.23 3.18
CA LYS A 80 -1.04 -6.78 4.45
C LYS A 80 -1.91 -5.83 5.26
N ILE A 81 -2.81 -5.09 4.63
CA ILE A 81 -3.64 -4.08 5.28
C ILE A 81 -5.02 -4.68 5.59
N ASP A 82 -5.48 -4.50 6.83
CA ASP A 82 -6.79 -5.00 7.25
C ASP A 82 -7.91 -4.37 6.42
N GLU A 83 -8.93 -5.17 6.13
CA GLU A 83 -10.07 -4.77 5.31
C GLU A 83 -10.76 -3.50 5.81
N GLN A 84 -10.78 -3.29 7.12
CA GLN A 84 -11.38 -2.09 7.70
C GLN A 84 -10.72 -0.78 7.21
N TYR A 85 -9.48 -0.84 6.73
CA TYR A 85 -8.74 0.32 6.23
C TYR A 85 -8.75 0.45 4.70
N TRP A 86 -9.42 -0.47 3.99
CA TRP A 86 -9.47 -0.43 2.53
C TRP A 86 -10.10 0.84 1.96
N PRO A 87 -11.07 1.50 2.62
CA PRO A 87 -11.54 2.80 2.12
C PRO A 87 -10.43 3.84 2.00
N ILE A 88 -9.52 3.89 2.97
CA ILE A 88 -8.36 4.80 2.92
C ILE A 88 -7.44 4.38 1.78
N LEU A 89 -7.14 3.10 1.68
CA LEU A 89 -6.25 2.56 0.66
C LEU A 89 -6.78 2.85 -0.75
N LYS A 90 -8.06 2.58 -0.99
CA LYS A 90 -8.69 2.87 -2.27
C LYS A 90 -8.61 4.36 -2.61
N THR A 91 -8.88 5.22 -1.65
CA THR A 91 -8.85 6.67 -1.84
C THR A 91 -7.45 7.14 -2.28
N VAL A 92 -6.40 6.62 -1.63
CA VAL A 92 -5.02 6.95 -1.99
C VAL A 92 -4.67 6.42 -3.39
N LEU A 93 -5.05 5.20 -3.70
CA LEU A 93 -4.77 4.60 -5.02
C LEU A 93 -5.48 5.34 -6.14
N GLU A 94 -6.74 5.75 -5.93
CA GLU A 94 -7.46 6.58 -6.90
C GLU A 94 -6.79 7.93 -7.10
N HIS A 95 -6.34 8.57 -6.02
CA HIS A 95 -5.65 9.85 -6.09
C HIS A 95 -4.36 9.75 -6.92
N LEU A 96 -3.65 8.63 -6.80
CA LEU A 96 -2.43 8.38 -7.56
C LEU A 96 -2.68 7.89 -8.98
N ASP A 97 -3.93 7.69 -9.33
CA ASP A 97 -4.35 7.22 -10.65
C ASP A 97 -3.76 5.85 -11.01
N TYR A 98 -3.58 4.99 -10.02
CA TYR A 98 -3.10 3.64 -10.21
C TYR A 98 -4.25 2.65 -10.30
N LEU A 99 -4.03 1.56 -11.05
CA LEU A 99 -4.93 0.40 -11.04
C LEU A 99 -4.95 -0.21 -9.64
N TYR A 100 -6.12 -0.66 -9.20
CA TYR A 100 -6.26 -1.38 -7.94
C TYR A 100 -6.99 -2.72 -8.16
N PRO A 101 -6.79 -3.68 -7.24
CA PRO A 101 -7.43 -4.99 -7.37
C PRO A 101 -8.95 -4.91 -7.34
N HIS A 102 -9.57 -5.91 -7.97
CA HIS A 102 -11.02 -6.03 -8.06
C HIS A 102 -11.72 -5.93 -6.69
N GLU A 103 -11.08 -6.42 -5.64
CA GLU A 103 -11.60 -6.41 -4.27
C GLU A 103 -11.91 -5.01 -3.75
N LEU A 104 -11.26 -3.99 -4.30
CA LEU A 104 -11.50 -2.60 -3.92
C LEU A 104 -12.63 -1.94 -4.73
N LYS A 105 -13.12 -2.59 -5.78
CA LYS A 105 -14.08 -2.00 -6.71
C LYS A 105 -15.33 -1.44 -6.01
N ASP A 106 -15.90 -2.20 -5.09
CA ASP A 106 -17.14 -1.83 -4.40
C ASP A 106 -16.88 -1.19 -3.02
N VAL A 107 -15.62 -0.95 -2.68
CA VAL A 107 -15.26 -0.28 -1.44
C VAL A 107 -15.49 1.22 -1.61
N LYS A 108 -16.16 1.85 -0.65
CA LYS A 108 -16.39 3.28 -0.68
C LYS A 108 -15.11 4.04 -0.35
N VAL A 109 -14.84 5.12 -1.05
CA VAL A 109 -13.73 6.01 -0.72
C VAL A 109 -13.97 6.70 0.62
N ASP A 110 -12.91 7.05 1.32
CA ASP A 110 -12.98 7.86 2.52
C ASP A 110 -13.02 9.33 2.09
N GLU A 111 -14.17 9.97 2.24
CA GLU A 111 -14.37 11.34 1.77
C GLU A 111 -13.47 12.36 2.49
N ASN A 112 -13.16 12.13 3.76
CA ASN A 112 -12.24 13.00 4.50
C ASN A 112 -10.82 12.91 3.93
N ILE A 113 -10.35 11.70 3.66
CA ILE A 113 -9.03 11.47 3.06
C ILE A 113 -8.98 12.07 1.65
N LYS A 114 -10.04 11.88 0.86
CA LYS A 114 -10.15 12.43 -0.48
C LYS A 114 -9.98 13.94 -0.47
N LYS A 115 -10.66 14.61 0.46
CA LYS A 115 -10.59 16.05 0.63
C LYS A 115 -9.16 16.51 0.98
N LEU A 116 -8.53 15.82 1.93
CA LEU A 116 -7.15 16.12 2.33
C LEU A 116 -6.16 15.94 1.19
N LEU A 117 -6.35 14.90 0.36
CA LEU A 117 -5.51 14.68 -0.81
C LEU A 117 -5.67 15.76 -1.87
N GLU A 118 -6.89 16.26 -2.07
CA GLU A 118 -7.16 17.34 -3.01
C GLU A 118 -6.52 18.67 -2.58
N GLU A 119 -6.28 18.85 -1.30
CA GLU A 119 -5.63 20.04 -0.74
C GLU A 119 -4.10 19.98 -0.78
N MET A 120 -3.54 18.86 -1.18
CA MET A 120 -2.08 18.68 -1.27
C MET A 120 -1.46 19.43 -2.46
#